data_bacae8942096849806d659aecabdd1d4
#
_entry.id   bacae8942096849806d659aecabdd1d4
#
_cell.length_a   1.000
_cell.length_b   1.000
_cell.length_c   1.000
_cell.angle_alpha   90.00
_cell.angle_beta   90.00
_cell.angle_gamma   90.00
#
_symmetry.space_group_name_H-M   'P 1'
#
loop_
_entity.id
_entity.type
_entity.pdbx_description
1 polymer ?
#
loop_
_entity_poly.entity_id
_entity_poly.type
_entity_poly.pdbx_seq_one_letter_code
_entity_poly.pdbx_strand_id
1 'polypeptide(L)'
;MEEKLKAGKGRGFENWAKDYNLKMLAKSVAYIREHNIETFDDLTRLVANADAHQEEIHDRIRKTEARLKIIGEQKKASIDYKKTKVVYAQYRESGWSSKFYAEHEQDILIHKAAKKVFDSYSEKFPSIAELNAEERQLITQRQKDYVDYKEAKASARELATVKANIQSVLRDDQQTDKSHTTPLR
;
A
#
# COMPACT_ATOMS: atom_id res chain seq x y z
N MET A 1 23.78 8.94 -9.61
CA MET A 1 25.20 8.52 -9.54
C MET A 1 26.12 9.54 -10.17
N GLU A 2 25.83 10.07 -11.36
CA GLU A 2 26.62 11.11 -12.04
C GLU A 2 26.83 12.39 -11.23
N GLU A 3 25.81 12.86 -10.52
CA GLU A 3 25.94 14.02 -9.62
C GLU A 3 26.99 13.81 -8.52
N LYS A 4 27.14 12.57 -8.03
CA LYS A 4 28.17 12.22 -7.02
C LYS A 4 29.57 12.08 -7.62
N LEU A 5 29.69 11.79 -8.93
CA LEU A 5 30.94 11.79 -9.67
C LEU A 5 31.46 13.22 -9.84
N LYS A 6 30.58 14.18 -10.12
CA LYS A 6 30.92 15.60 -10.24
C LYS A 6 31.39 16.26 -8.93
N ALA A 7 31.10 15.60 -7.78
CA ALA A 7 31.45 16.11 -6.45
C ALA A 7 32.91 15.82 -5.99
N GLY A 8 33.82 15.37 -6.88
CA GLY A 8 35.27 15.31 -6.63
C GLY A 8 35.72 14.32 -5.55
N LYS A 9 35.11 13.14 -5.44
CA LYS A 9 35.44 12.13 -4.42
C LYS A 9 36.66 11.24 -4.72
N GLY A 10 37.57 11.67 -5.62
CA GLY A 10 38.82 11.02 -5.93
C GLY A 10 38.74 9.86 -6.94
N ARG A 11 39.89 9.55 -7.59
CA ARG A 11 40.02 8.53 -8.66
C ARG A 11 39.50 7.13 -8.28
N GLY A 12 39.67 6.73 -7.05
CA GLY A 12 39.18 5.41 -6.58
C GLY A 12 37.67 5.31 -6.60
N PHE A 13 36.95 6.36 -6.23
CA PHE A 13 35.50 6.41 -6.29
C PHE A 13 34.97 6.46 -7.73
N GLU A 14 35.66 7.19 -8.62
CA GLU A 14 35.32 7.26 -10.05
C GLU A 14 35.43 5.90 -10.74
N ASN A 15 36.52 5.18 -10.49
CA ASN A 15 36.73 3.85 -11.04
C ASN A 15 35.68 2.85 -10.51
N TRP A 16 35.42 2.87 -9.19
CA TRP A 16 34.38 2.05 -8.61
C TRP A 16 33.00 2.35 -9.19
N ALA A 17 32.66 3.63 -9.39
CA ALA A 17 31.39 4.02 -9.95
C ALA A 17 31.22 3.60 -11.41
N LYS A 18 32.31 3.67 -12.21
CA LYS A 18 32.32 3.17 -13.60
C LYS A 18 32.11 1.66 -13.65
N ASP A 19 32.85 0.91 -12.85
CA ASP A 19 32.70 -0.55 -12.75
C ASP A 19 31.30 -0.96 -12.29
N TYR A 20 30.75 -0.24 -11.31
CA TYR A 20 29.40 -0.47 -10.82
C TYR A 20 28.36 -0.20 -11.91
N ASN A 21 28.45 0.93 -12.61
CA ASN A 21 27.53 1.28 -13.70
C ASN A 21 27.60 0.27 -14.85
N LEU A 22 28.80 -0.18 -15.22
CA LEU A 22 28.98 -1.20 -16.25
C LEU A 22 28.33 -2.53 -15.87
N LYS A 23 28.51 -2.97 -14.61
CA LYS A 23 27.85 -4.17 -14.09
C LYS A 23 26.34 -4.06 -14.06
N MET A 24 25.81 -2.89 -13.69
CA MET A 24 24.36 -2.66 -13.68
C MET A 24 23.78 -2.62 -15.09
N LEU A 25 24.50 -2.03 -16.03
CA LEU A 25 24.10 -2.03 -17.44
C LEU A 25 24.11 -3.46 -18.02
N ALA A 26 25.15 -4.24 -17.77
CA ALA A 26 25.23 -5.63 -18.21
C ALA A 26 24.06 -6.47 -17.69
N LYS A 27 23.67 -6.29 -16.42
CA LYS A 27 22.47 -6.92 -15.84
C LYS A 27 21.19 -6.47 -16.55
N SER A 28 21.07 -5.19 -16.86
CA SER A 28 19.89 -4.67 -17.57
C SER A 28 19.76 -5.21 -18.97
N VAL A 29 20.89 -5.35 -19.70
CA VAL A 29 20.90 -5.97 -21.03
C VAL A 29 20.55 -7.47 -20.95
N ALA A 30 21.08 -8.18 -19.94
CA ALA A 30 20.73 -9.58 -19.72
C ALA A 30 19.22 -9.75 -19.45
N TYR A 31 18.66 -8.90 -18.59
CA TYR A 31 17.24 -8.88 -18.29
C TYR A 31 16.39 -8.67 -19.55
N ILE A 32 16.74 -7.70 -20.39
CA ILE A 32 16.03 -7.42 -21.65
C ILE A 32 16.02 -8.63 -22.55
N ARG A 33 17.17 -9.32 -22.70
CA ARG A 33 17.30 -10.53 -23.52
C ARG A 33 16.49 -11.70 -22.97
N GLU A 34 16.56 -11.92 -21.67
CA GLU A 34 15.86 -13.01 -20.97
C GLU A 34 14.33 -12.86 -21.09
N HIS A 35 13.83 -11.62 -21.04
CA HIS A 35 12.40 -11.32 -21.12
C HIS A 35 11.92 -10.95 -22.54
N ASN A 36 12.78 -11.11 -23.57
CA ASN A 36 12.46 -10.82 -24.97
C ASN A 36 11.85 -9.43 -25.17
N ILE A 37 12.44 -8.40 -24.54
CA ILE A 37 12.01 -7.01 -24.67
C ILE A 37 12.70 -6.43 -25.91
N GLU A 38 11.92 -6.12 -26.95
CA GLU A 38 12.48 -5.72 -28.24
C GLU A 38 12.68 -4.21 -28.38
N THR A 39 11.81 -3.40 -27.76
CA THR A 39 11.83 -1.96 -27.88
C THR A 39 11.84 -1.25 -26.51
N PHE A 40 12.31 0.01 -26.51
CA PHE A 40 12.22 0.85 -25.31
C PHE A 40 10.77 1.18 -24.92
N ASP A 41 9.86 1.20 -25.88
CA ASP A 41 8.43 1.41 -25.64
C ASP A 41 7.81 0.17 -24.94
N ASP A 42 8.25 -1.05 -25.33
CA ASP A 42 7.85 -2.28 -24.64
C ASP A 42 8.31 -2.27 -23.17
N LEU A 43 9.56 -1.88 -22.93
CA LEU A 43 10.11 -1.73 -21.59
C LEU A 43 9.32 -0.69 -20.79
N THR A 44 8.97 0.43 -21.43
CA THR A 44 8.17 1.48 -20.78
C THR A 44 6.78 0.99 -20.40
N ARG A 45 6.14 0.22 -21.28
CA ARG A 45 4.84 -0.40 -21.04
C ARG A 45 4.90 -1.43 -19.92
N LEU A 46 5.95 -2.26 -19.88
CA LEU A 46 6.16 -3.23 -18.81
C LEU A 46 6.34 -2.56 -17.44
N VAL A 47 7.10 -1.47 -17.35
CA VAL A 47 7.23 -0.68 -16.11
C VAL A 47 5.86 -0.16 -15.68
N ALA A 48 5.11 0.47 -16.59
CA ALA A 48 3.79 1.00 -16.28
C ALA A 48 2.81 -0.09 -15.78
N ASN A 49 2.84 -1.27 -16.41
CA ASN A 49 2.01 -2.40 -16.00
C ASN A 49 2.42 -2.94 -14.60
N ALA A 50 3.72 -3.01 -14.31
CA ALA A 50 4.21 -3.46 -13.01
C ALA A 50 3.84 -2.47 -11.90
N ASP A 51 3.94 -1.17 -12.14
CA ASP A 51 3.52 -0.12 -11.22
C ASP A 51 2.00 -0.18 -10.96
N ALA A 52 1.19 -0.32 -12.03
CA ALA A 52 -0.26 -0.47 -11.93
C ALA A 52 -0.65 -1.72 -11.13
N HIS A 53 0.01 -2.85 -11.38
CA HIS A 53 -0.23 -4.08 -10.63
C HIS A 53 0.12 -3.95 -9.14
N GLN A 54 1.27 -3.33 -8.82
CA GLN A 54 1.64 -3.03 -7.44
C GLN A 54 0.58 -2.17 -6.75
N GLU A 55 0.08 -1.12 -7.42
CA GLU A 55 -0.92 -0.22 -6.85
C GLU A 55 -2.27 -0.91 -6.67
N GLU A 56 -2.69 -1.78 -7.58
CA GLU A 56 -3.89 -2.60 -7.43
C GLU A 56 -3.85 -3.47 -6.16
N ILE A 57 -2.72 -4.15 -5.91
CA ILE A 57 -2.55 -4.96 -4.71
C ILE A 57 -2.58 -4.07 -3.45
N HIS A 58 -1.93 -2.92 -3.50
CA HIS A 58 -1.91 -1.95 -2.40
C HIS A 58 -3.32 -1.45 -2.07
N ASP A 59 -4.14 -1.19 -3.09
CA ASP A 59 -5.54 -0.80 -2.92
C ASP A 59 -6.39 -1.90 -2.28
N ARG A 60 -6.16 -3.18 -2.65
CA ARG A 60 -6.82 -4.32 -1.99
C ARG A 60 -6.46 -4.38 -0.51
N ILE A 61 -5.19 -4.21 -0.17
CA ILE A 61 -4.74 -4.17 1.23
C ILE A 61 -5.46 -3.05 1.99
N ARG A 62 -5.46 -1.83 1.45
CA ARG A 62 -6.13 -0.67 2.09
C ARG A 62 -7.63 -0.92 2.32
N LYS A 63 -8.33 -1.47 1.33
CA LYS A 63 -9.76 -1.82 1.45
C LYS A 63 -10.00 -2.88 2.51
N THR A 64 -9.16 -3.90 2.56
CA THR A 64 -9.24 -4.97 3.55
C THR A 64 -9.00 -4.43 4.97
N GLU A 65 -8.00 -3.57 5.15
CA GLU A 65 -7.70 -2.95 6.46
C GLU A 65 -8.83 -2.02 6.93
N ALA A 66 -9.40 -1.23 6.01
CA ALA A 66 -10.56 -0.40 6.32
C ALA A 66 -11.77 -1.25 6.77
N ARG A 67 -12.01 -2.38 6.09
CA ARG A 67 -13.09 -3.30 6.49
C ARG A 67 -12.83 -3.97 7.83
N LEU A 68 -11.60 -4.39 8.10
CA LEU A 68 -11.20 -4.96 9.40
C LEU A 68 -11.41 -3.97 10.55
N LYS A 69 -11.13 -2.68 10.33
CA LYS A 69 -11.40 -1.62 11.31
C LYS A 69 -12.89 -1.52 11.61
N ILE A 70 -13.73 -1.49 10.57
CA ILE A 70 -15.20 -1.45 10.73
C ILE A 70 -15.70 -2.67 11.51
N ILE A 71 -15.20 -3.87 11.19
CA ILE A 71 -15.55 -5.10 11.94
C ILE A 71 -15.18 -4.96 13.42
N GLY A 72 -14.02 -4.40 13.73
CA GLY A 72 -13.60 -4.13 15.11
C GLY A 72 -14.58 -3.20 15.85
N GLU A 73 -15.02 -2.12 15.20
CA GLU A 73 -16.00 -1.18 15.73
C GLU A 73 -17.38 -1.85 15.93
N GLN A 74 -17.83 -2.66 14.98
CA GLN A 74 -19.09 -3.43 15.07
C GLN A 74 -19.07 -4.42 16.24
N LYS A 75 -17.97 -5.17 16.39
CA LYS A 75 -17.79 -6.12 17.49
C LYS A 75 -17.82 -5.41 18.84
N LYS A 76 -17.09 -4.29 18.93
CA LYS A 76 -17.09 -3.47 20.14
C LYS A 76 -18.48 -2.97 20.48
N ALA A 77 -19.21 -2.42 19.51
CA ALA A 77 -20.58 -1.95 19.71
C ALA A 77 -21.50 -3.08 20.20
N SER A 78 -21.38 -4.30 19.63
CA SER A 78 -22.15 -5.46 20.04
C SER A 78 -21.87 -5.87 21.50
N ILE A 79 -20.61 -5.85 21.92
CA ILE A 79 -20.19 -6.17 23.27
C ILE A 79 -20.69 -5.11 24.25
N ASP A 80 -20.47 -3.84 23.93
CA ASP A 80 -20.85 -2.69 24.75
C ASP A 80 -22.37 -2.63 24.95
N TYR A 81 -23.14 -2.80 23.88
CA TYR A 81 -24.60 -2.89 23.96
C TYR A 81 -25.06 -4.01 24.90
N LYS A 82 -24.50 -5.20 24.73
CA LYS A 82 -24.85 -6.36 25.56
C LYS A 82 -24.55 -6.14 27.05
N LYS A 83 -23.39 -5.53 27.35
CA LYS A 83 -22.96 -5.24 28.72
C LYS A 83 -23.85 -4.20 29.40
N THR A 84 -24.25 -3.17 28.67
CA THR A 84 -24.95 -2.00 29.23
C THR A 84 -26.46 -2.09 29.11
N LYS A 85 -27.00 -3.11 28.43
CA LYS A 85 -28.44 -3.28 28.15
C LYS A 85 -29.29 -3.23 29.42
N VAL A 86 -28.85 -3.90 30.49
CA VAL A 86 -29.60 -4.01 31.76
C VAL A 86 -29.67 -2.63 32.43
N VAL A 87 -28.52 -1.95 32.58
CA VAL A 87 -28.45 -0.60 33.18
C VAL A 87 -29.32 0.39 32.39
N TYR A 88 -29.27 0.33 31.07
CA TYR A 88 -30.06 1.21 30.22
C TYR A 88 -31.60 0.91 30.33
N ALA A 89 -31.97 -0.34 30.48
CA ALA A 89 -33.36 -0.72 30.74
C ALA A 89 -33.87 -0.14 32.07
N GLN A 90 -33.08 -0.28 33.13
CA GLN A 90 -33.39 0.29 34.44
C GLN A 90 -33.47 1.84 34.39
N TYR A 91 -32.59 2.49 33.65
CA TYR A 91 -32.67 3.94 33.45
C TYR A 91 -33.98 4.37 32.79
N ARG A 92 -34.44 3.62 31.79
CA ARG A 92 -35.73 3.85 31.15
C ARG A 92 -36.92 3.61 32.10
N GLU A 93 -36.88 2.53 32.87
CA GLU A 93 -37.89 2.16 33.88
C GLU A 93 -37.98 3.17 35.03
N SER A 94 -36.86 3.82 35.37
CA SER A 94 -36.82 4.92 36.36
C SER A 94 -37.47 6.23 35.88
N GLY A 95 -38.05 6.24 34.68
CA GLY A 95 -38.60 7.45 34.08
C GLY A 95 -37.53 8.49 33.70
N TRP A 96 -36.33 8.03 33.31
CA TRP A 96 -35.20 8.89 32.95
C TRP A 96 -34.65 9.71 34.13
N SER A 97 -34.65 9.14 35.32
CA SER A 97 -34.22 9.80 36.55
C SER A 97 -32.82 10.42 36.42
N SER A 98 -32.70 11.71 36.75
CA SER A 98 -31.41 12.43 36.74
C SER A 98 -30.44 11.84 37.77
N LYS A 99 -30.96 11.35 38.93
CA LYS A 99 -30.15 10.70 39.96
C LYS A 99 -29.56 9.39 39.44
N PHE A 100 -30.39 8.54 38.83
CA PHE A 100 -29.93 7.27 38.24
C PHE A 100 -28.93 7.52 37.11
N TYR A 101 -29.17 8.57 36.28
CA TYR A 101 -28.22 8.96 35.23
C TYR A 101 -26.86 9.31 35.81
N ALA A 102 -26.81 10.14 36.85
CA ALA A 102 -25.54 10.55 37.46
C ALA A 102 -24.73 9.37 38.05
N GLU A 103 -25.46 8.38 38.60
CA GLU A 103 -24.84 7.16 39.17
C GLU A 103 -24.31 6.19 38.07
N HIS A 104 -24.91 6.20 36.86
CA HIS A 104 -24.64 5.26 35.78
C HIS A 104 -24.31 5.93 34.44
N GLU A 105 -23.84 7.16 34.48
CA GLU A 105 -23.62 7.99 33.29
C GLU A 105 -22.77 7.29 32.24
N GLN A 106 -21.67 6.68 32.65
CA GLN A 106 -20.75 6.00 31.72
C GLN A 106 -21.41 4.87 30.96
N ASP A 107 -22.15 3.99 31.65
CA ASP A 107 -22.84 2.87 31.02
C ASP A 107 -23.95 3.32 30.08
N ILE A 108 -24.68 4.37 30.47
CA ILE A 108 -25.75 4.96 29.66
C ILE A 108 -25.16 5.59 28.38
N LEU A 109 -24.05 6.30 28.46
CA LEU A 109 -23.37 6.87 27.30
C LEU A 109 -22.80 5.80 26.38
N ILE A 110 -22.18 4.76 26.93
CA ILE A 110 -21.69 3.60 26.16
C ILE A 110 -22.84 2.93 25.42
N HIS A 111 -23.99 2.70 26.11
CA HIS A 111 -25.16 2.10 25.48
C HIS A 111 -25.70 2.95 24.31
N LYS A 112 -25.82 4.27 24.51
CA LYS A 112 -26.26 5.19 23.45
C LYS A 112 -25.31 5.21 22.26
N ALA A 113 -24.00 5.18 22.51
CA ALA A 113 -22.99 5.12 21.47
C ALA A 113 -23.07 3.80 20.68
N ALA A 114 -23.18 2.66 21.36
CA ALA A 114 -23.36 1.37 20.73
C ALA A 114 -24.65 1.31 19.90
N LYS A 115 -25.77 1.82 20.44
CA LYS A 115 -27.03 1.88 19.73
C LYS A 115 -26.93 2.72 18.46
N LYS A 116 -26.22 3.85 18.49
CA LYS A 116 -26.00 4.69 17.30
C LYS A 116 -25.29 3.92 16.18
N VAL A 117 -24.37 3.01 16.51
CA VAL A 117 -23.74 2.14 15.52
C VAL A 117 -24.75 1.18 14.93
N PHE A 118 -25.62 0.55 15.72
CA PHE A 118 -26.68 -0.31 15.18
C PHE A 118 -27.66 0.45 14.28
N ASP A 119 -28.08 1.63 14.69
CA ASP A 119 -29.06 2.47 13.99
C ASP A 119 -28.48 3.04 12.66
N SER A 120 -27.15 3.01 12.47
CA SER A 120 -26.53 3.42 11.21
C SER A 120 -26.60 2.36 10.10
N TYR A 121 -27.03 1.14 10.44
CA TYR A 121 -27.23 0.06 9.48
C TYR A 121 -28.69 0.02 9.00
N SER A 122 -28.88 0.08 7.69
CA SER A 122 -30.20 -0.05 7.05
C SER A 122 -30.71 -1.50 7.01
N GLU A 123 -29.80 -2.46 7.13
CA GLU A 123 -30.08 -3.88 7.13
C GLU A 123 -29.85 -4.50 8.52
N LYS A 124 -30.11 -5.81 8.64
CA LYS A 124 -29.84 -6.53 9.88
C LYS A 124 -28.37 -6.43 10.26
N PHE A 125 -28.12 -5.95 11.50
CA PHE A 125 -26.76 -5.87 12.02
C PHE A 125 -26.14 -7.28 12.15
N PRO A 126 -24.90 -7.49 11.65
CA PRO A 126 -24.29 -8.80 11.63
C PRO A 126 -24.01 -9.33 13.05
N SER A 127 -24.16 -10.62 13.21
CA SER A 127 -23.83 -11.30 14.48
C SER A 127 -22.31 -11.34 14.72
N ILE A 128 -21.90 -11.49 15.97
CA ILE A 128 -20.49 -11.67 16.34
C ILE A 128 -19.87 -12.88 15.62
N ALA A 129 -20.64 -13.95 15.38
CA ALA A 129 -20.16 -15.14 14.69
C ALA A 129 -19.85 -14.82 13.21
N GLU A 130 -20.74 -14.11 12.53
CA GLU A 130 -20.54 -13.64 11.14
C GLU A 130 -19.34 -12.70 11.04
N LEU A 131 -19.25 -11.72 11.96
CA LEU A 131 -18.10 -10.80 12.02
C LEU A 131 -16.77 -11.52 12.25
N ASN A 132 -16.76 -12.54 13.11
CA ASN A 132 -15.54 -13.36 13.34
C ASN A 132 -15.17 -14.21 12.14
N ALA A 133 -16.15 -14.71 11.39
CA ALA A 133 -15.90 -15.49 10.19
C ALA A 133 -15.31 -14.60 9.08
N GLU A 134 -15.92 -13.43 8.85
CA GLU A 134 -15.43 -12.44 7.87
C GLU A 134 -14.02 -11.95 8.24
N GLU A 135 -13.79 -11.60 9.51
CA GLU A 135 -12.48 -11.14 9.98
C GLU A 135 -11.37 -12.15 9.69
N ARG A 136 -11.62 -13.45 9.96
CA ARG A 136 -10.64 -14.51 9.67
C ARG A 136 -10.32 -14.61 8.19
N GLN A 137 -11.33 -14.53 7.33
CA GLN A 137 -11.13 -14.54 5.87
C GLN A 137 -10.32 -13.34 5.41
N LEU A 138 -10.65 -12.14 5.88
CA LEU A 138 -9.95 -10.90 5.54
C LEU A 138 -8.50 -10.88 6.04
N ILE A 139 -8.23 -11.42 7.24
CA ILE A 139 -6.85 -11.54 7.75
C ILE A 139 -6.03 -12.47 6.85
N THR A 140 -6.59 -13.63 6.46
CA THR A 140 -5.92 -14.57 5.55
C THR A 140 -5.66 -13.93 4.19
N GLN A 141 -6.65 -13.23 3.63
CA GLN A 141 -6.49 -12.53 2.35
C GLN A 141 -5.43 -11.44 2.44
N ARG A 142 -5.47 -10.62 3.49
CA ARG A 142 -4.46 -9.57 3.71
C ARG A 142 -3.04 -10.13 3.78
N GLN A 143 -2.85 -11.27 4.45
CA GLN A 143 -1.53 -11.91 4.51
C GLN A 143 -1.01 -12.32 3.12
N LYS A 144 -1.87 -12.88 2.28
CA LYS A 144 -1.53 -13.19 0.88
C LYS A 144 -1.20 -11.93 0.10
N ASP A 145 -2.08 -10.91 0.18
CA ASP A 145 -1.87 -9.64 -0.53
C ASP A 145 -0.56 -8.95 -0.12
N TYR A 146 -0.12 -9.07 1.14
CA TYR A 146 1.18 -8.54 1.56
C TYR A 146 2.37 -9.29 0.95
N VAL A 147 2.28 -10.61 0.76
CA VAL A 147 3.31 -11.38 0.05
C VAL A 147 3.35 -10.95 -1.41
N ASP A 148 2.20 -10.94 -2.08
CA ASP A 148 2.06 -10.53 -3.48
C ASP A 148 2.56 -9.09 -3.69
N TYR A 149 2.23 -8.17 -2.78
CA TYR A 149 2.73 -6.79 -2.80
C TYR A 149 4.24 -6.69 -2.74
N LYS A 150 4.86 -7.49 -1.87
CA LYS A 150 6.32 -7.52 -1.74
C LYS A 150 6.99 -7.98 -3.04
N GLU A 151 6.44 -8.98 -3.69
CA GLU A 151 6.94 -9.51 -4.96
C GLU A 151 6.71 -8.51 -6.10
N ALA A 152 5.49 -7.97 -6.23
CA ALA A 152 5.17 -6.95 -7.23
C ALA A 152 6.04 -5.70 -7.09
N LYS A 153 6.28 -5.25 -5.86
CA LYS A 153 7.18 -4.12 -5.58
C LYS A 153 8.64 -4.40 -5.94
N ALA A 154 9.12 -5.62 -5.73
CA ALA A 154 10.47 -6.01 -6.12
C ALA A 154 10.61 -6.01 -7.66
N SER A 155 9.65 -6.59 -8.36
CA SER A 155 9.59 -6.62 -9.83
C SER A 155 9.49 -5.22 -10.44
N ALA A 156 8.61 -4.35 -9.93
CA ALA A 156 8.49 -2.98 -10.39
C ALA A 156 9.80 -2.18 -10.22
N ARG A 157 10.49 -2.37 -9.07
CA ARG A 157 11.81 -1.74 -8.84
C ARG A 157 12.88 -2.24 -9.79
N GLU A 158 12.89 -3.53 -10.08
CA GLU A 158 13.86 -4.12 -11.02
C GLU A 158 13.64 -3.55 -12.43
N LEU A 159 12.40 -3.59 -12.92
CA LEU A 159 12.03 -3.00 -14.22
C LEU A 159 12.35 -1.50 -14.31
N ALA A 160 12.04 -0.73 -13.28
CA ALA A 160 12.39 0.69 -13.23
C ALA A 160 13.90 0.92 -13.28
N THR A 161 14.69 0.07 -12.63
CA THR A 161 16.16 0.12 -12.68
C THR A 161 16.69 -0.21 -14.07
N VAL A 162 16.15 -1.26 -14.70
CA VAL A 162 16.48 -1.65 -16.07
C VAL A 162 16.19 -0.49 -17.03
N LYS A 163 15.00 0.10 -16.94
CA LYS A 163 14.60 1.24 -17.76
C LYS A 163 15.54 2.43 -17.59
N ALA A 164 15.85 2.80 -16.34
CA ALA A 164 16.74 3.93 -16.06
C ALA A 164 18.14 3.73 -16.64
N ASN A 165 18.70 2.51 -16.54
CA ASN A 165 20.02 2.18 -17.09
C ASN A 165 20.03 2.26 -18.62
N ILE A 166 19.03 1.69 -19.29
CA ILE A 166 18.92 1.74 -20.76
C ILE A 166 18.69 3.18 -21.24
N GLN A 167 17.84 3.92 -20.55
CA GLN A 167 17.59 5.33 -20.90
C GLN A 167 18.84 6.20 -20.78
N SER A 168 19.73 5.92 -19.83
CA SER A 168 21.00 6.62 -19.69
C SER A 168 21.88 6.39 -20.92
N VAL A 169 22.00 5.15 -21.39
CA VAL A 169 22.79 4.81 -22.59
C VAL A 169 22.24 5.50 -23.83
N LEU A 170 20.93 5.43 -24.04
CA LEU A 170 20.30 6.07 -25.23
C LEU A 170 20.50 7.60 -25.25
N ARG A 171 20.58 8.24 -24.08
CA ARG A 171 20.87 9.68 -24.00
C ARG A 171 22.34 10.00 -24.29
N ASP A 172 23.26 9.19 -23.84
CA ASP A 172 24.69 9.37 -24.09
C ASP A 172 25.01 9.20 -25.56
N ASP A 173 24.41 8.24 -26.26
CA ASP A 173 24.53 8.05 -27.70
C ASP A 173 24.01 9.27 -28.48
N GLN A 174 22.87 9.85 -28.11
CA GLN A 174 22.34 11.06 -28.77
C GLN A 174 23.18 12.31 -28.55
N GLN A 175 23.95 12.39 -27.46
CA GLN A 175 24.85 13.53 -27.22
C GLN A 175 26.16 13.38 -28.01
N THR A 176 26.67 12.18 -28.18
CA THR A 176 27.86 11.90 -29.02
C THR A 176 27.60 12.16 -30.50
N ASP A 177 26.45 11.78 -31.04
CA ASP A 177 26.07 12.06 -32.43
C ASP A 177 25.96 13.56 -32.73
N LYS A 178 25.44 14.34 -31.78
CA LYS A 178 25.36 15.81 -31.93
C LYS A 178 26.73 16.51 -31.90
N SER A 179 27.72 15.94 -31.23
CA SER A 179 29.08 16.49 -31.15
C SER A 179 29.89 16.22 -32.44
N HIS A 180 29.56 15.17 -33.18
CA HIS A 180 30.21 14.81 -34.45
C HIS A 180 29.62 15.52 -35.68
N THR A 181 28.47 16.19 -35.56
CA THR A 181 27.80 16.91 -36.66
C THR A 181 28.10 18.41 -36.73
N THR A 182 29.07 18.92 -35.96
CA THR A 182 29.51 20.35 -36.09
C THR A 182 30.44 20.48 -37.29
N PRO A 183 30.04 21.17 -38.38
CA PRO A 183 30.92 21.35 -39.53
C PRO A 183 32.08 22.26 -39.16
N LEU A 184 33.30 21.79 -39.47
CA LEU A 184 34.50 22.60 -39.45
C LEU A 184 34.27 23.84 -40.34
N ARG A 185 34.35 25.01 -39.73
CA ARG A 185 34.42 26.30 -40.40
C ARG A 185 35.85 26.60 -40.80
#